data_7f2600b60cb7379c50ea1bbd7a23420b
#
_entry.id   7f2600b60cb7379c50ea1bbd7a23420b
#
_cell.length_a   1.000
_cell.length_b   1.000
_cell.length_c   1.000
_cell.angle_alpha   90.00
_cell.angle_beta   90.00
_cell.angle_gamma   90.00
#
_symmetry.space_group_name_H-M   'P 1'
#
loop_
_entity.id
_entity.type
_entity.pdbx_description
1 polymer ?
#
loop_
_entity_poly.entity_id
_entity_poly.type
_entity_poly.pdbx_seq_one_letter_code
_entity_poly.pdbx_strand_id
1 'polypeptide(L)'
;MGMKSNSKKMMMLLLAAIMVFSLAACSGGNNNTKNESANNTPENTPSSTETVTPPSADEPGWKSDTAPITFDWYLNFAWFPNKWGVDPTSQYVTKKTGVDINFIVPAGNENEKLNTLIASGKLPDFITLGWWEDGVKKMIEGDLVLPLNKLAEEYDPYFFKVSDSDKLNWYTQEDGNVYGYPNSSSSPKDYEQFGDTYVSNQTFVVRKDIYEAIGSPDMRTPEGFLNALKAAKEKFPQIDGQPMIPLGLHEFTATGNDSLEQYIQNFLAIPREKDGKLYNRETDPEYVRWLKTLRQANQDGLLAKDIFIDKRAQMEEKIVQGRYFAMLYQRTDFGAQLGTLYQKDPDKIYIAVDGPANTNLDAPTLNGPGISGWTVTLISKDVKDKARAIKFLSYLNSEEGQRDLFLGEKGVSYDTIDGVDQFLPEVFDLMNTDRAAFDKQYGSSFTFWMMQNTNITQQWAPKAVEPYKQLEDWTIGKTVSNSEFDLIDPLANSDEGIILGKIKDLRGKTLPKLLMASSEAEFDKIFNDYIKKQEELGLDKVMAFQQTKYEENKKKLGM
;
A
#
# COMPACT_ATOMS: atom_id res chain seq x y z
N MET A 1 54.71 0.93 27.77
CA MET A 1 54.72 2.32 28.25
C MET A 1 53.55 2.98 27.53
N GLY A 2 52.39 3.09 28.00
CA GLY A 2 51.88 3.51 29.30
C GLY A 2 51.48 4.97 29.26
N MET A 3 50.22 5.23 28.77
CA MET A 3 49.49 6.39 29.31
C MET A 3 47.98 6.13 29.13
N LYS A 4 47.37 5.82 30.27
CA LYS A 4 45.91 5.64 30.43
C LYS A 4 45.23 7.01 30.63
N SER A 5 44.12 7.19 29.96
CA SER A 5 42.80 7.64 30.47
C SER A 5 42.76 8.65 31.60
N ASN A 6 42.25 9.85 31.31
CA ASN A 6 41.52 10.71 32.25
C ASN A 6 40.55 11.63 31.52
N SER A 7 39.43 11.10 31.03
CA SER A 7 38.34 11.92 30.43
C SER A 7 36.92 11.52 30.86
N LYS A 8 36.77 10.78 31.95
CA LYS A 8 35.44 10.35 32.46
C LYS A 8 34.97 11.01 33.78
N LYS A 9 35.64 12.07 34.24
CA LYS A 9 35.28 12.74 35.52
C LYS A 9 34.93 14.24 35.41
N MET A 10 34.70 14.78 34.22
CA MET A 10 34.39 16.21 34.05
C MET A 10 33.02 16.49 33.35
N MET A 11 32.09 15.55 33.39
CA MET A 11 30.76 15.70 32.81
C MET A 11 29.60 15.39 33.78
N MET A 12 29.85 15.61 35.11
CA MET A 12 28.83 15.33 36.15
C MET A 12 28.67 16.49 37.14
N LEU A 13 28.98 17.73 36.77
CA LEU A 13 28.91 18.90 37.68
C LEU A 13 28.33 20.16 37.01
N LEU A 14 27.33 20.02 36.12
CA LEU A 14 26.67 21.18 35.47
C LEU A 14 25.14 20.97 35.30
N LEU A 15 24.48 20.31 36.26
CA LEU A 15 23.03 20.11 36.25
C LEU A 15 22.43 20.28 37.66
N ALA A 16 22.84 21.30 38.40
CA ALA A 16 22.25 21.63 39.70
C ALA A 16 22.35 23.13 40.00
N ALA A 17 21.74 23.98 39.16
CA ALA A 17 21.48 25.38 39.51
C ALA A 17 20.57 25.99 38.46
N ILE A 18 19.27 25.83 38.57
CA ILE A 18 18.17 26.74 38.15
C ILE A 18 16.84 26.08 38.61
N MET A 19 16.61 26.20 39.89
CA MET A 19 15.27 26.10 40.49
C MET A 19 15.33 26.93 41.75
N VAL A 20 14.93 28.18 41.69
CA VAL A 20 14.33 29.01 42.75
C VAL A 20 14.15 30.42 42.16
N PHE A 21 12.94 30.86 42.09
CA PHE A 21 12.31 32.18 42.08
C PHE A 21 11.11 32.15 41.15
N SER A 22 9.87 32.05 41.66
CA SER A 22 9.10 33.18 42.15
C SER A 22 7.75 32.72 42.65
N LEU A 23 7.55 32.86 43.91
CA LEU A 23 6.25 32.98 44.58
C LEU A 23 6.20 34.38 45.19
N ALA A 24 5.14 35.12 44.94
CA ALA A 24 4.58 36.31 45.59
C ALA A 24 4.11 37.32 44.52
N ALA A 25 2.90 37.87 44.53
CA ALA A 25 2.05 38.22 45.63
C ALA A 25 0.59 38.48 45.15
N CYS A 26 -0.33 38.09 45.98
CA CYS A 26 -1.70 38.61 46.02
C CYS A 26 -1.74 39.96 46.77
N SER A 27 -2.79 40.74 46.47
CA SER A 27 -3.48 41.76 47.32
C SER A 27 -3.76 42.99 46.52
N GLY A 28 -4.98 43.36 46.14
CA GLY A 28 -6.04 43.78 47.03
C GLY A 28 -6.21 45.31 46.95
N GLY A 29 -7.38 45.83 46.60
CA GLY A 29 -7.66 47.28 46.70
C GLY A 29 -8.91 47.72 45.93
N ASN A 30 -10.02 47.61 46.58
CA ASN A 30 -11.32 48.22 46.25
C ASN A 30 -11.27 49.74 46.41
N ASN A 31 -11.84 50.55 45.48
CA ASN A 31 -12.51 51.78 45.86
C ASN A 31 -13.50 52.25 44.80
N ASN A 32 -14.72 52.40 45.25
CA ASN A 32 -15.88 53.07 44.66
C ASN A 32 -15.61 54.56 44.42
N THR A 33 -16.09 55.09 43.30
CA THR A 33 -16.78 56.41 43.32
C THR A 33 -17.83 56.50 42.19
N LYS A 34 -18.97 56.97 42.56
CA LYS A 34 -20.20 57.20 41.80
C LYS A 34 -20.14 58.45 40.92
N ASN A 35 -21.03 58.44 39.94
CA ASN A 35 -21.82 59.48 39.26
C ASN A 35 -21.35 59.82 37.84
N GLU A 36 -22.12 59.97 36.80
CA GLU A 36 -23.51 60.41 36.65
C GLU A 36 -24.03 60.02 35.25
N SER A 37 -25.36 59.98 35.12
CA SER A 37 -26.16 59.76 33.91
C SER A 37 -25.80 60.60 32.71
N ALA A 38 -25.73 59.97 31.52
CA ALA A 38 -26.21 60.57 30.28
C ALA A 38 -26.88 59.48 29.43
N ASN A 39 -28.17 59.70 29.23
CA ASN A 39 -29.08 58.98 28.34
C ASN A 39 -28.59 59.13 26.89
N ASN A 40 -28.22 58.02 26.23
CA ASN A 40 -28.29 57.93 24.79
C ASN A 40 -28.78 56.53 24.42
N THR A 41 -29.97 56.47 23.89
CA THR A 41 -30.60 55.30 23.26
C THR A 41 -29.76 54.89 22.05
N PRO A 42 -29.27 53.64 21.97
CA PRO A 42 -28.76 53.16 20.71
C PRO A 42 -29.94 52.71 19.85
N GLU A 43 -30.01 53.26 18.69
CA GLU A 43 -30.81 52.84 17.56
C GLU A 43 -30.55 51.35 17.29
N ASN A 44 -31.61 50.53 17.30
CA ASN A 44 -31.59 49.12 16.90
C ASN A 44 -31.27 49.04 15.40
N THR A 45 -30.03 48.85 15.05
CA THR A 45 -29.68 48.31 13.74
C THR A 45 -30.04 46.82 13.74
N PRO A 46 -30.86 46.33 12.82
CA PRO A 46 -31.11 44.88 12.73
C PRO A 46 -29.79 44.18 12.42
N SER A 47 -29.34 43.34 13.34
CA SER A 47 -28.31 42.33 13.03
C SER A 47 -28.83 41.53 11.84
N SER A 48 -28.19 41.69 10.69
CA SER A 48 -28.39 40.80 9.57
C SER A 48 -27.99 39.41 10.04
N THR A 49 -28.96 38.58 10.33
CA THR A 49 -28.79 37.14 10.38
C THR A 49 -28.34 36.75 8.99
N GLU A 50 -27.04 36.54 8.78
CA GLU A 50 -26.56 35.85 7.59
C GLU A 50 -27.27 34.51 7.57
N THR A 51 -28.20 34.39 6.64
CA THR A 51 -28.83 33.11 6.32
C THR A 51 -27.70 32.27 5.72
N VAL A 52 -27.08 31.41 6.52
CA VAL A 52 -26.12 30.42 6.03
C VAL A 52 -26.89 29.54 5.05
N THR A 53 -26.70 29.80 3.76
CA THR A 53 -27.24 28.93 2.71
C THR A 53 -26.63 27.53 2.90
N PRO A 54 -27.44 26.46 2.95
CA PRO A 54 -26.89 25.12 3.01
C PRO A 54 -25.91 24.89 1.87
N PRO A 55 -24.80 24.13 2.08
CA PRO A 55 -23.84 23.86 1.02
C PRO A 55 -24.52 23.13 -0.13
N SER A 56 -24.17 23.49 -1.37
CA SER A 56 -24.75 22.92 -2.59
C SER A 56 -24.08 21.60 -2.93
N ALA A 57 -24.89 20.60 -3.30
CA ALA A 57 -24.37 19.34 -3.85
C ALA A 57 -23.80 19.48 -5.29
N ASP A 58 -24.12 20.57 -5.98
CA ASP A 58 -23.72 20.80 -7.38
C ASP A 58 -22.46 21.65 -7.52
N GLU A 59 -22.08 22.38 -6.48
CA GLU A 59 -20.91 23.26 -6.51
C GLU A 59 -19.79 22.73 -5.60
N PRO A 60 -18.54 22.61 -6.11
CA PRO A 60 -17.43 22.10 -5.33
C PRO A 60 -17.03 23.07 -4.21
N GLY A 61 -17.13 22.60 -2.96
CA GLY A 61 -16.90 23.41 -1.77
C GLY A 61 -15.47 23.96 -1.65
N TRP A 62 -14.45 23.30 -2.23
CA TRP A 62 -13.08 23.81 -2.20
C TRP A 62 -12.86 25.10 -2.98
N LYS A 63 -13.75 25.45 -3.93
CA LYS A 63 -13.65 26.71 -4.71
C LYS A 63 -14.13 27.93 -3.91
N SER A 64 -14.95 27.71 -2.88
CA SER A 64 -15.53 28.78 -2.07
C SER A 64 -14.66 29.20 -0.88
N ASP A 65 -13.69 28.38 -0.48
CA ASP A 65 -12.81 28.65 0.66
C ASP A 65 -11.39 28.20 0.35
N THR A 66 -10.54 29.16 0.01
CA THR A 66 -9.13 28.95 -0.34
C THR A 66 -8.18 29.65 0.64
N ALA A 67 -8.66 30.00 1.84
CA ALA A 67 -7.80 30.57 2.88
C ALA A 67 -6.69 29.57 3.24
N PRO A 68 -5.44 30.04 3.46
CA PRO A 68 -4.34 29.14 3.76
C PRO A 68 -4.58 28.29 5.02
N ILE A 69 -4.40 27.00 4.89
CA ILE A 69 -4.42 26.04 6.01
C ILE A 69 -3.38 24.94 5.76
N THR A 70 -2.71 24.48 6.80
CA THR A 70 -1.80 23.33 6.74
C THR A 70 -2.39 22.17 7.52
N PHE A 71 -2.56 21.01 6.88
CA PHE A 71 -2.94 19.77 7.53
C PHE A 71 -1.74 18.86 7.76
N ASP A 72 -1.71 18.19 8.92
CA ASP A 72 -0.80 17.11 9.21
C ASP A 72 -1.39 15.81 8.66
N TRP A 73 -0.67 15.13 7.76
CA TRP A 73 -1.12 13.87 7.14
C TRP A 73 -0.16 12.74 7.48
N TYR A 74 -0.61 11.80 8.28
CA TYR A 74 0.15 10.60 8.61
C TYR A 74 0.00 9.54 7.52
N LEU A 75 1.14 9.05 7.02
CA LEU A 75 1.21 7.92 6.09
C LEU A 75 1.91 6.76 6.79
N ASN A 76 1.24 5.61 6.92
CA ASN A 76 1.81 4.42 7.56
C ASN A 76 2.75 3.65 6.61
N PHE A 77 3.64 4.38 5.91
CA PHE A 77 4.57 3.86 4.91
C PHE A 77 5.94 4.51 5.08
N ALA A 78 6.85 3.83 5.79
CA ALA A 78 8.20 4.34 6.11
C ALA A 78 9.05 4.63 4.86
N TRP A 79 8.71 4.02 3.74
CA TRP A 79 9.40 4.21 2.46
C TRP A 79 8.99 5.47 1.70
N PHE A 80 7.94 6.19 2.10
CA PHE A 80 7.48 7.39 1.39
C PHE A 80 8.44 8.56 1.59
N PRO A 81 9.13 9.08 0.52
CA PRO A 81 10.19 10.06 0.67
C PRO A 81 9.73 11.49 0.40
N ASN A 82 8.54 11.68 -0.22
CA ASN A 82 8.19 12.95 -0.85
C ASN A 82 7.65 13.95 0.17
N LYS A 83 7.89 15.23 -0.10
CA LYS A 83 7.41 16.35 0.72
C LYS A 83 6.49 17.20 -0.14
N TRP A 84 5.40 17.67 0.44
CA TRP A 84 4.52 18.64 -0.19
C TRP A 84 5.17 20.02 -0.25
N GLY A 85 4.80 20.82 -1.26
CA GLY A 85 5.24 22.21 -1.40
C GLY A 85 6.64 22.40 -2.01
N VAL A 86 7.33 21.31 -2.39
CA VAL A 86 8.68 21.37 -2.97
C VAL A 86 8.71 21.22 -4.49
N ASP A 87 7.64 20.72 -5.07
CA ASP A 87 7.47 20.47 -6.51
C ASP A 87 6.31 21.32 -7.09
N PRO A 88 6.27 21.52 -8.42
CA PRO A 88 5.25 22.34 -9.07
C PRO A 88 3.81 21.84 -8.85
N THR A 89 3.59 20.51 -8.83
CA THR A 89 2.24 19.94 -8.68
C THR A 89 1.66 20.25 -7.30
N SER A 90 2.39 19.97 -6.23
CA SER A 90 1.94 20.28 -4.86
C SER A 90 1.75 21.79 -4.64
N GLN A 91 2.64 22.63 -5.20
CA GLN A 91 2.51 24.08 -5.15
C GLN A 91 1.27 24.56 -5.92
N TYR A 92 0.98 23.98 -7.09
CA TYR A 92 -0.20 24.27 -7.88
C TYR A 92 -1.49 23.92 -7.14
N VAL A 93 -1.57 22.74 -6.54
CA VAL A 93 -2.71 22.30 -5.73
C VAL A 93 -2.90 23.23 -4.51
N THR A 94 -1.83 23.56 -3.80
CA THR A 94 -1.90 24.52 -2.66
C THR A 94 -2.40 25.88 -3.10
N LYS A 95 -1.90 26.42 -4.21
CA LYS A 95 -2.37 27.69 -4.78
C LYS A 95 -3.86 27.67 -5.13
N LYS A 96 -4.35 26.54 -5.63
CA LYS A 96 -5.72 26.33 -6.07
C LYS A 96 -6.70 26.16 -4.90
N THR A 97 -6.30 25.41 -3.87
CA THR A 97 -7.16 25.00 -2.75
C THR A 97 -6.91 25.77 -1.46
N GLY A 98 -5.79 26.46 -1.34
CA GLY A 98 -5.29 27.02 -0.07
C GLY A 98 -4.78 25.98 0.92
N VAL A 99 -4.78 24.68 0.58
CA VAL A 99 -4.37 23.60 1.46
C VAL A 99 -2.91 23.26 1.25
N ASP A 100 -2.13 23.28 2.33
CA ASP A 100 -0.77 22.78 2.41
C ASP A 100 -0.74 21.52 3.27
N ILE A 101 0.23 20.61 3.02
CA ILE A 101 0.32 19.32 3.69
C ILE A 101 1.68 19.13 4.36
N ASN A 102 1.63 18.77 5.64
CA ASN A 102 2.80 18.30 6.36
C ASN A 102 2.71 16.77 6.50
N PHE A 103 3.46 16.02 5.66
CA PHE A 103 3.49 14.56 5.76
C PHE A 103 4.30 14.10 6.96
N ILE A 104 3.71 13.17 7.70
CA ILE A 104 4.33 12.49 8.84
C ILE A 104 4.44 11.01 8.50
N VAL A 105 5.67 10.49 8.41
CA VAL A 105 5.95 9.08 8.14
C VAL A 105 6.69 8.43 9.31
N PRO A 106 6.52 7.11 9.55
CA PRO A 106 7.27 6.40 10.58
C PRO A 106 8.76 6.30 10.20
N ALA A 107 9.63 6.40 11.20
CA ALA A 107 11.08 6.24 11.01
C ALA A 107 11.49 4.76 11.18
N GLY A 108 10.88 3.85 10.43
CA GLY A 108 11.16 2.41 10.49
C GLY A 108 9.92 1.57 10.81
N ASN A 109 9.72 1.11 12.04
CA ASN A 109 8.59 0.24 12.38
C ASN A 109 7.24 0.98 12.32
N GLU A 110 6.50 0.75 11.24
CA GLU A 110 5.21 1.38 10.94
C GLU A 110 4.18 1.09 12.02
N ASN A 111 4.05 -0.16 12.43
CA ASN A 111 3.08 -0.59 13.45
C ASN A 111 3.34 0.05 14.82
N GLU A 112 4.57 0.25 15.21
CA GLU A 112 4.92 0.86 16.51
C GLU A 112 4.48 2.33 16.56
N LYS A 113 4.75 3.09 15.50
CA LYS A 113 4.35 4.50 15.41
C LYS A 113 2.84 4.65 15.39
N LEU A 114 2.15 3.86 14.54
CA LEU A 114 0.70 3.87 14.44
C LEU A 114 0.02 3.50 15.78
N ASN A 115 0.45 2.41 16.41
CA ASN A 115 -0.09 1.99 17.72
C ASN A 115 0.14 3.05 18.80
N THR A 116 1.27 3.78 18.77
CA THR A 116 1.53 4.88 19.70
C THR A 116 0.54 6.05 19.48
N LEU A 117 0.26 6.40 18.23
CA LEU A 117 -0.73 7.43 17.89
C LEU A 117 -2.12 7.03 18.36
N ILE A 118 -2.56 5.81 18.06
CA ILE A 118 -3.86 5.28 18.49
C ILE A 118 -3.96 5.25 20.04
N ALA A 119 -2.93 4.75 20.72
CA ALA A 119 -2.92 4.67 22.19
C ALA A 119 -2.94 6.05 22.87
N SER A 120 -2.37 7.07 22.24
CA SER A 120 -2.41 8.45 22.74
C SER A 120 -3.76 9.12 22.57
N GLY A 121 -4.62 8.57 21.70
CA GLY A 121 -5.89 9.18 21.30
C GLY A 121 -5.77 10.49 20.53
N LYS A 122 -4.54 10.85 20.07
CA LYS A 122 -4.25 12.06 19.29
C LYS A 122 -3.67 11.67 17.95
N LEU A 123 -4.45 11.87 16.92
CA LEU A 123 -4.08 11.57 15.55
C LEU A 123 -3.77 12.87 14.79
N PRO A 124 -2.88 12.84 13.78
CA PRO A 124 -2.81 13.88 12.75
C PRO A 124 -4.15 14.11 12.04
N ASP A 125 -4.29 15.19 11.28
CA ASP A 125 -5.56 15.57 10.65
C ASP A 125 -6.09 14.50 9.69
N PHE A 126 -5.19 13.94 8.85
CA PHE A 126 -5.47 12.81 7.98
C PHE A 126 -4.58 11.60 8.32
N ILE A 127 -5.11 10.41 8.12
CA ILE A 127 -4.38 9.15 8.30
C ILE A 127 -4.61 8.27 7.08
N THR A 128 -3.53 7.81 6.44
CA THR A 128 -3.57 6.82 5.35
C THR A 128 -2.75 5.60 5.70
N LEU A 129 -3.37 4.42 5.59
CA LEU A 129 -2.76 3.13 5.87
C LEU A 129 -3.38 2.04 4.98
N GLY A 130 -2.80 0.85 4.97
CA GLY A 130 -3.38 -0.30 4.28
C GLY A 130 -4.77 -0.65 4.84
N TRP A 131 -5.74 -0.91 3.95
CA TRP A 131 -7.10 -1.27 4.38
C TRP A 131 -7.14 -2.54 5.25
N TRP A 132 -6.16 -3.42 5.11
CA TRP A 132 -6.02 -4.69 5.85
C TRP A 132 -5.43 -4.52 7.26
N GLU A 133 -4.96 -3.32 7.61
CA GLU A 133 -4.33 -3.08 8.89
C GLU A 133 -5.39 -2.92 10.01
N ASP A 134 -5.17 -3.59 11.14
CA ASP A 134 -6.03 -3.49 12.33
C ASP A 134 -6.23 -2.05 12.81
N GLY A 135 -5.27 -1.16 12.49
CA GLY A 135 -5.32 0.26 12.83
C GLY A 135 -6.60 0.94 12.38
N VAL A 136 -7.15 0.56 11.21
CA VAL A 136 -8.39 1.11 10.67
C VAL A 136 -9.55 0.88 11.66
N LYS A 137 -9.77 -0.38 12.01
CA LYS A 137 -10.86 -0.75 12.95
C LYS A 137 -10.65 -0.19 14.33
N LYS A 138 -9.42 -0.24 14.87
CA LYS A 138 -9.08 0.34 16.18
C LYS A 138 -9.38 1.83 16.26
N MET A 139 -9.14 2.59 15.21
CA MET A 139 -9.44 4.03 15.16
C MET A 139 -10.95 4.28 15.11
N ILE A 140 -11.71 3.46 14.38
CA ILE A 140 -13.18 3.56 14.30
C ILE A 140 -13.81 3.19 15.66
N GLU A 141 -13.48 2.03 16.21
CA GLU A 141 -14.00 1.54 17.51
C GLU A 141 -13.61 2.43 18.69
N GLY A 142 -12.46 3.12 18.58
CA GLY A 142 -11.97 4.07 19.59
C GLY A 142 -12.53 5.49 19.46
N ASP A 143 -13.48 5.74 18.56
CA ASP A 143 -14.00 7.08 18.26
C ASP A 143 -12.89 8.11 17.97
N LEU A 144 -11.81 7.68 17.24
CA LEU A 144 -10.68 8.52 16.93
C LEU A 144 -10.79 9.21 15.56
N VAL A 145 -11.74 8.78 14.72
CA VAL A 145 -11.95 9.27 13.35
C VAL A 145 -13.40 9.65 13.14
N LEU A 146 -13.63 10.58 12.19
CA LEU A 146 -14.94 11.14 11.89
C LEU A 146 -15.60 10.40 10.72
N PRO A 147 -16.94 10.24 10.75
CA PRO A 147 -17.67 9.68 9.63
C PRO A 147 -17.71 10.66 8.45
N LEU A 148 -17.13 10.27 7.32
CA LEU A 148 -17.02 11.09 6.10
C LEU A 148 -18.37 11.48 5.55
N ASN A 149 -19.37 10.57 5.58
CA ASN A 149 -20.73 10.86 5.12
C ASN A 149 -21.39 11.97 5.96
N LYS A 150 -21.14 12.02 7.29
CA LYS A 150 -21.66 13.08 8.13
C LYS A 150 -20.98 14.43 7.88
N LEU A 151 -19.65 14.40 7.69
CA LEU A 151 -18.91 15.60 7.30
C LEU A 151 -19.39 16.12 5.93
N ALA A 152 -19.63 15.24 4.98
CA ALA A 152 -20.13 15.58 3.67
C ALA A 152 -21.54 16.18 3.74
N GLU A 153 -22.48 15.55 4.48
CA GLU A 153 -23.85 16.05 4.68
C GLU A 153 -23.84 17.47 5.27
N GLU A 154 -22.92 17.75 6.21
CA GLU A 154 -22.89 19.02 6.94
C GLU A 154 -22.12 20.12 6.19
N TYR A 155 -20.98 19.81 5.56
CA TYR A 155 -20.04 20.80 5.06
C TYR A 155 -19.82 20.81 3.56
N ASP A 156 -19.95 19.66 2.86
CA ASP A 156 -19.69 19.56 1.42
C ASP A 156 -20.41 18.37 0.76
N PRO A 157 -21.72 18.46 0.48
CA PRO A 157 -22.48 17.41 -0.19
C PRO A 157 -21.95 17.03 -1.58
N TYR A 158 -21.08 17.87 -2.18
CA TYR A 158 -20.41 17.58 -3.44
C TYR A 158 -19.52 16.33 -3.34
N PHE A 159 -19.08 15.96 -2.14
CA PHE A 159 -18.34 14.71 -1.87
C PHE A 159 -19.07 13.49 -2.43
N PHE A 160 -20.40 13.39 -2.27
CA PHE A 160 -21.18 12.26 -2.81
C PHE A 160 -21.27 12.23 -4.34
N LYS A 161 -21.05 13.38 -5.00
CA LYS A 161 -21.05 13.47 -6.46
C LYS A 161 -19.73 12.97 -7.07
N VAL A 162 -18.63 13.14 -6.35
CA VAL A 162 -17.28 12.77 -6.82
C VAL A 162 -16.76 11.48 -6.22
N SER A 163 -17.46 10.92 -5.24
CA SER A 163 -17.14 9.64 -4.62
C SER A 163 -17.99 8.53 -5.24
N ASP A 164 -17.38 7.38 -5.49
CA ASP A 164 -18.07 6.21 -6.04
C ASP A 164 -19.00 5.60 -4.99
N SER A 165 -20.28 5.44 -5.33
CA SER A 165 -21.30 4.90 -4.43
C SER A 165 -21.04 3.45 -4.02
N ASP A 166 -20.46 2.61 -4.90
CA ASP A 166 -20.16 1.22 -4.59
C ASP A 166 -19.03 1.15 -3.55
N LYS A 167 -18.01 2.03 -3.67
CA LYS A 167 -16.93 2.15 -2.69
C LYS A 167 -17.42 2.68 -1.35
N LEU A 168 -18.33 3.67 -1.35
CA LEU A 168 -18.96 4.14 -0.11
C LEU A 168 -19.76 3.02 0.55
N ASN A 169 -20.55 2.27 -0.21
CA ASN A 169 -21.31 1.12 0.30
C ASN A 169 -20.39 0.02 0.87
N TRP A 170 -19.29 -0.27 0.20
CA TRP A 170 -18.29 -1.23 0.67
C TRP A 170 -17.73 -0.87 2.05
N TYR A 171 -17.36 0.39 2.25
CA TYR A 171 -16.79 0.90 3.49
C TYR A 171 -17.82 1.31 4.55
N THR A 172 -19.14 1.20 4.24
CA THR A 172 -20.19 1.46 5.23
C THR A 172 -20.12 0.43 6.36
N GLN A 173 -19.97 0.93 7.59
CA GLN A 173 -19.94 0.15 8.82
C GLN A 173 -21.36 -0.20 9.30
N GLU A 174 -21.48 -1.04 10.35
CA GLU A 174 -22.77 -1.46 10.93
C GLU A 174 -23.62 -0.30 11.46
N ASP A 175 -23.00 0.80 11.86
CA ASP A 175 -23.66 2.03 12.31
C ASP A 175 -24.18 2.91 11.15
N GLY A 176 -24.01 2.47 9.89
CA GLY A 176 -24.43 3.18 8.69
C GLY A 176 -23.47 4.30 8.26
N ASN A 177 -22.31 4.44 8.89
CA ASN A 177 -21.34 5.47 8.57
C ASN A 177 -20.16 4.94 7.74
N VAL A 178 -19.52 5.86 6.98
CA VAL A 178 -18.30 5.63 6.21
C VAL A 178 -17.18 6.44 6.85
N TYR A 179 -16.15 5.79 7.35
CA TYR A 179 -15.05 6.47 8.05
C TYR A 179 -13.80 6.68 7.21
N GLY A 180 -13.67 5.97 6.11
CA GLY A 180 -12.52 6.08 5.22
C GLY A 180 -12.89 5.92 3.76
N TYR A 181 -12.05 6.46 2.87
CA TYR A 181 -12.21 6.33 1.43
C TYR A 181 -10.95 5.72 0.80
N PRO A 182 -11.09 4.74 -0.11
CA PRO A 182 -9.95 4.03 -0.67
C PRO A 182 -9.29 4.75 -1.83
N ASN A 183 -8.00 4.46 -2.05
CA ASN A 183 -7.32 4.77 -3.31
C ASN A 183 -7.22 3.52 -4.19
N SER A 184 -6.94 3.70 -5.49
CA SER A 184 -6.67 2.61 -6.45
C SER A 184 -7.68 1.45 -6.36
N SER A 185 -8.94 1.79 -6.10
CA SER A 185 -10.03 0.87 -5.86
C SER A 185 -10.81 0.62 -7.16
N SER A 186 -11.25 -0.62 -7.39
CA SER A 186 -12.06 -0.99 -8.56
C SER A 186 -13.24 -1.85 -8.14
N SER A 187 -14.44 -1.36 -8.45
CA SER A 187 -15.70 -2.05 -8.20
C SER A 187 -15.98 -3.15 -9.26
N PRO A 188 -16.96 -4.04 -9.06
CA PRO A 188 -17.39 -4.96 -10.11
C PRO A 188 -17.77 -4.26 -11.42
N LYS A 189 -18.39 -3.07 -11.37
CA LYS A 189 -18.70 -2.27 -12.56
C LYS A 189 -17.45 -1.76 -13.28
N ASP A 190 -16.42 -1.39 -12.51
CA ASP A 190 -15.13 -1.02 -13.09
C ASP A 190 -14.51 -2.19 -13.85
N TYR A 191 -14.68 -3.44 -13.35
CA TYR A 191 -14.23 -4.65 -14.04
C TYR A 191 -15.01 -4.92 -15.33
N GLU A 192 -16.32 -4.64 -15.39
CA GLU A 192 -17.09 -4.74 -16.64
C GLU A 192 -16.58 -3.78 -17.71
N GLN A 193 -16.11 -2.59 -17.30
CA GLN A 193 -15.66 -1.54 -18.20
C GLN A 193 -14.18 -1.65 -18.55
N PHE A 194 -13.32 -1.99 -17.59
CA PHE A 194 -11.87 -1.88 -17.69
C PHE A 194 -11.11 -3.19 -17.46
N GLY A 195 -11.81 -4.28 -17.13
CA GLY A 195 -11.18 -5.55 -16.72
C GLY A 195 -10.13 -6.06 -17.70
N ASP A 196 -10.37 -5.91 -19.00
CA ASP A 196 -9.44 -6.32 -20.05
C ASP A 196 -8.14 -5.46 -20.09
N THR A 197 -8.10 -4.35 -19.37
CA THR A 197 -6.93 -3.47 -19.29
C THR A 197 -6.21 -3.57 -17.95
N TYR A 198 -6.80 -4.26 -16.97
CA TYR A 198 -6.18 -4.39 -15.67
C TYR A 198 -4.95 -5.29 -15.69
N VAL A 199 -3.92 -4.82 -15.02
CA VAL A 199 -2.63 -5.49 -14.88
C VAL A 199 -2.43 -5.92 -13.43
N SER A 200 -1.83 -7.10 -13.24
CA SER A 200 -1.44 -7.57 -11.93
C SER A 200 -0.01 -7.15 -11.57
N ASN A 201 0.25 -7.03 -10.27
CA ASN A 201 1.61 -6.87 -9.78
C ASN A 201 2.36 -8.21 -9.67
N GLN A 202 1.65 -9.34 -9.69
CA GLN A 202 2.22 -10.66 -9.52
C GLN A 202 2.87 -11.14 -10.82
N THR A 203 4.16 -11.46 -10.78
CA THR A 203 4.90 -11.93 -11.94
C THR A 203 5.83 -13.09 -11.58
N PHE A 204 6.14 -13.92 -12.57
CA PHE A 204 7.31 -14.75 -12.58
C PHE A 204 8.24 -14.22 -13.66
N VAL A 205 9.40 -13.74 -13.26
CA VAL A 205 10.34 -13.09 -14.16
C VAL A 205 11.64 -13.86 -14.26
N VAL A 206 12.25 -13.77 -15.45
CA VAL A 206 13.57 -14.34 -15.73
C VAL A 206 14.49 -13.27 -16.32
N ARG A 207 15.78 -13.42 -16.10
CA ARG A 207 16.79 -12.62 -16.76
C ARG A 207 16.84 -13.00 -18.25
N LYS A 208 16.46 -12.06 -19.16
CA LYS A 208 16.25 -12.31 -20.60
C LYS A 208 17.42 -12.98 -21.28
N ASP A 209 18.62 -12.40 -21.19
CA ASP A 209 19.84 -12.91 -21.83
C ASP A 209 20.20 -14.32 -21.39
N ILE A 210 20.01 -14.66 -20.12
CA ILE A 210 20.26 -15.99 -19.56
C ILE A 210 19.21 -16.99 -20.06
N TYR A 211 17.93 -16.58 -20.01
CA TYR A 211 16.82 -17.42 -20.44
C TYR A 211 16.91 -17.81 -21.92
N GLU A 212 17.17 -16.83 -22.78
CA GLU A 212 17.39 -17.06 -24.22
C GLU A 212 18.64 -17.93 -24.47
N ALA A 213 19.72 -17.66 -23.75
CA ALA A 213 20.96 -18.42 -23.88
C ALA A 213 20.81 -19.91 -23.51
N ILE A 214 19.90 -20.27 -22.62
CA ILE A 214 19.61 -21.69 -22.26
C ILE A 214 18.49 -22.29 -23.13
N GLY A 215 17.99 -21.58 -24.14
CA GLY A 215 17.03 -22.08 -25.11
C GLY A 215 15.56 -21.82 -24.75
N SER A 216 15.28 -20.85 -23.89
CA SER A 216 13.92 -20.44 -23.47
C SER A 216 13.06 -21.62 -23.00
N PRO A 217 13.50 -22.42 -22.02
CA PRO A 217 12.84 -23.65 -21.61
C PRO A 217 11.45 -23.39 -20.99
N ASP A 218 10.54 -24.34 -21.14
CA ASP A 218 9.24 -24.31 -20.44
C ASP A 218 9.47 -24.54 -18.93
N MET A 219 9.08 -23.57 -18.11
CA MET A 219 9.23 -23.59 -16.65
C MET A 219 7.91 -23.88 -15.91
N ARG A 220 6.84 -24.25 -16.61
CA ARG A 220 5.51 -24.50 -16.02
C ARG A 220 5.42 -25.81 -15.24
N THR A 221 6.31 -26.76 -15.51
CA THR A 221 6.33 -28.04 -14.79
C THR A 221 7.49 -28.10 -13.79
N PRO A 222 7.40 -28.88 -12.69
CA PRO A 222 8.49 -29.06 -11.74
C PRO A 222 9.81 -29.47 -12.37
N GLU A 223 9.77 -30.41 -13.32
CA GLU A 223 10.97 -30.89 -14.02
C GLU A 223 11.57 -29.77 -14.90
N GLY A 224 10.74 -29.11 -15.74
CA GLY A 224 11.21 -28.02 -16.60
C GLY A 224 11.77 -26.87 -15.79
N PHE A 225 11.11 -26.51 -14.70
CA PHE A 225 11.56 -25.47 -13.76
C PHE A 225 12.94 -25.79 -13.17
N LEU A 226 13.12 -26.97 -12.57
CA LEU A 226 14.41 -27.38 -11.99
C LEU A 226 15.54 -27.47 -13.04
N ASN A 227 15.21 -27.98 -14.23
CA ASN A 227 16.19 -28.11 -15.32
C ASN A 227 16.62 -26.73 -15.83
N ALA A 228 15.69 -25.75 -15.95
CA ALA A 228 16.02 -24.38 -16.32
C ALA A 228 16.95 -23.71 -15.30
N LEU A 229 16.64 -23.83 -13.99
CA LEU A 229 17.49 -23.29 -12.93
C LEU A 229 18.92 -23.91 -12.95
N LYS A 230 19.03 -25.23 -13.16
CA LYS A 230 20.30 -25.92 -13.28
C LYS A 230 21.11 -25.45 -14.49
N ALA A 231 20.48 -25.42 -15.67
CA ALA A 231 21.12 -24.99 -16.90
C ALA A 231 21.61 -23.53 -16.81
N ALA A 232 20.82 -22.63 -16.21
CA ALA A 232 21.23 -21.25 -15.97
C ALA A 232 22.47 -21.18 -15.06
N LYS A 233 22.46 -21.91 -13.94
CA LYS A 233 23.56 -21.93 -12.99
C LYS A 233 24.85 -22.51 -13.58
N GLU A 234 24.73 -23.59 -14.37
CA GLU A 234 25.87 -24.21 -15.03
C GLU A 234 26.50 -23.32 -16.09
N LYS A 235 25.66 -22.64 -16.89
CA LYS A 235 26.13 -21.77 -17.98
C LYS A 235 26.61 -20.41 -17.49
N PHE A 236 25.99 -19.86 -16.44
CA PHE A 236 26.28 -18.54 -15.86
C PHE A 236 26.52 -18.66 -14.36
N PRO A 237 27.59 -19.28 -13.88
CA PRO A 237 27.83 -19.46 -12.44
C PRO A 237 28.04 -18.13 -11.70
N GLN A 238 28.39 -17.06 -12.45
CA GLN A 238 28.66 -15.73 -11.91
C GLN A 238 28.12 -14.64 -12.85
N ILE A 239 27.73 -13.52 -12.28
CA ILE A 239 27.38 -12.26 -12.97
C ILE A 239 28.31 -11.20 -12.41
N ASP A 240 29.09 -10.54 -13.27
CA ASP A 240 30.07 -9.50 -12.91
C ASP A 240 30.95 -9.90 -11.72
N GLY A 241 31.41 -11.17 -11.70
CA GLY A 241 32.28 -11.70 -10.64
C GLY A 241 31.58 -12.09 -9.33
N GLN A 242 30.26 -11.90 -9.25
CA GLN A 242 29.44 -12.32 -8.10
C GLN A 242 28.66 -13.61 -8.42
N PRO A 243 28.42 -14.49 -7.45
CA PRO A 243 27.61 -15.69 -7.67
C PRO A 243 26.22 -15.33 -8.23
N MET A 244 25.82 -15.99 -9.33
CA MET A 244 24.48 -15.94 -9.85
C MET A 244 23.53 -16.66 -8.89
N ILE A 245 22.31 -16.12 -8.73
CA ILE A 245 21.26 -16.66 -7.86
C ILE A 245 20.18 -17.26 -8.77
N PRO A 246 20.03 -18.60 -8.81
CA PRO A 246 19.09 -19.22 -9.74
C PRO A 246 17.64 -18.84 -9.50
N LEU A 247 17.20 -18.75 -8.21
CA LEU A 247 15.83 -18.41 -7.85
C LEU A 247 15.79 -17.40 -6.71
N GLY A 248 15.00 -16.33 -6.89
CA GLY A 248 14.61 -15.36 -5.88
C GLY A 248 13.13 -15.47 -5.51
N LEU A 249 12.81 -15.21 -4.26
CA LEU A 249 11.47 -15.14 -3.69
C LEU A 249 11.36 -13.84 -2.89
N HIS A 250 10.14 -13.43 -2.48
CA HIS A 250 9.98 -12.36 -1.49
C HIS A 250 10.73 -12.68 -0.19
N GLU A 251 10.92 -11.66 0.63
CA GLU A 251 11.56 -11.85 1.93
C GLU A 251 10.74 -12.78 2.85
N PHE A 252 11.44 -13.59 3.62
CA PHE A 252 10.82 -14.35 4.69
C PHE A 252 10.58 -13.44 5.89
N THR A 253 9.32 -13.38 6.34
CA THR A 253 8.88 -12.62 7.50
C THR A 253 8.58 -13.53 8.69
N ALA A 254 8.25 -12.95 9.83
CA ALA A 254 7.81 -13.72 11.00
C ALA A 254 6.49 -14.50 10.74
N THR A 255 5.70 -14.08 9.77
CA THR A 255 4.36 -14.61 9.49
C THR A 255 4.25 -15.40 8.18
N GLY A 256 5.25 -15.33 7.30
CA GLY A 256 5.22 -16.08 6.04
C GLY A 256 6.14 -15.55 4.95
N ASN A 257 5.75 -15.79 3.69
CA ASN A 257 6.45 -15.36 2.48
C ASN A 257 5.44 -15.21 1.33
N ASP A 258 5.27 -14.02 0.77
CA ASP A 258 4.25 -13.71 -0.23
C ASP A 258 4.37 -14.57 -1.51
N SER A 259 5.61 -14.87 -1.95
CA SER A 259 5.80 -15.75 -3.11
C SER A 259 5.24 -17.15 -2.86
N LEU A 260 5.40 -17.67 -1.64
CA LEU A 260 4.98 -19.02 -1.28
C LEU A 260 3.50 -19.11 -0.87
N GLU A 261 2.88 -18.01 -0.46
CA GLU A 261 1.50 -17.99 -0.03
C GLU A 261 0.56 -17.57 -1.17
N GLN A 262 0.61 -16.30 -1.54
CA GLN A 262 -0.35 -15.76 -2.50
C GLN A 262 0.07 -16.04 -3.95
N TYR A 263 1.34 -15.78 -4.30
CA TYR A 263 1.76 -15.78 -5.70
C TYR A 263 1.76 -17.18 -6.29
N ILE A 264 2.43 -18.13 -5.68
CA ILE A 264 2.47 -19.49 -6.21
C ILE A 264 1.07 -20.11 -6.28
N GLN A 265 0.20 -19.86 -5.28
CA GLN A 265 -1.16 -20.37 -5.29
C GLN A 265 -2.00 -19.78 -6.43
N ASN A 266 -1.78 -18.50 -6.78
CA ASN A 266 -2.46 -17.85 -7.90
C ASN A 266 -1.88 -18.29 -9.25
N PHE A 267 -0.57 -18.51 -9.33
CA PHE A 267 0.06 -19.11 -10.51
C PHE A 267 -0.43 -20.52 -10.78
N LEU A 268 -0.72 -21.29 -9.75
CA LEU A 268 -1.29 -22.64 -9.84
C LEU A 268 -2.80 -22.63 -10.08
N ALA A 269 -3.43 -21.47 -10.22
CA ALA A 269 -4.86 -21.31 -10.36
C ALA A 269 -5.67 -22.06 -9.28
N ILE A 270 -5.13 -22.19 -8.05
CA ILE A 270 -5.83 -22.84 -6.94
C ILE A 270 -7.00 -21.97 -6.51
N PRO A 271 -8.23 -22.47 -6.53
CA PRO A 271 -9.40 -21.68 -6.18
C PRO A 271 -9.38 -21.27 -4.70
N ARG A 272 -9.90 -20.08 -4.39
CA ARG A 272 -10.09 -19.61 -3.01
C ARG A 272 -11.35 -20.17 -2.36
N GLU A 273 -12.27 -20.64 -3.17
CA GLU A 273 -13.56 -21.21 -2.79
C GLU A 273 -13.83 -22.49 -3.59
N LYS A 274 -14.48 -23.46 -2.98
CA LYS A 274 -15.04 -24.67 -3.63
C LYS A 274 -16.47 -24.89 -3.12
N ASP A 275 -17.43 -24.98 -4.02
CA ASP A 275 -18.85 -25.22 -3.72
C ASP A 275 -19.46 -24.22 -2.71
N GLY A 276 -19.13 -22.93 -2.84
CA GLY A 276 -19.60 -21.85 -1.97
C GLY A 276 -18.86 -21.74 -0.63
N LYS A 277 -17.84 -22.56 -0.39
CA LYS A 277 -17.07 -22.57 0.86
C LYS A 277 -15.62 -22.16 0.64
N LEU A 278 -15.12 -21.36 1.55
CA LEU A 278 -13.69 -21.01 1.57
C LEU A 278 -12.83 -22.28 1.58
N TYR A 279 -11.82 -22.29 0.72
CA TYR A 279 -10.93 -23.43 0.57
C TYR A 279 -9.57 -23.15 1.19
N ASN A 280 -9.09 -24.10 2.03
CA ASN A 280 -7.73 -24.02 2.55
C ASN A 280 -6.72 -24.39 1.46
N ARG A 281 -6.23 -23.38 0.74
CA ARG A 281 -5.31 -23.52 -0.40
C ARG A 281 -3.96 -24.14 0.00
N GLU A 282 -3.57 -24.08 1.29
CA GLU A 282 -2.32 -24.66 1.78
C GLU A 282 -2.34 -26.20 1.74
N THR A 283 -3.53 -26.81 1.76
CA THR A 283 -3.69 -28.27 1.67
C THR A 283 -3.88 -28.78 0.23
N ASP A 284 -3.91 -27.87 -0.76
CA ASP A 284 -4.07 -28.26 -2.15
C ASP A 284 -2.90 -29.13 -2.65
N PRO A 285 -3.14 -30.28 -3.30
CA PRO A 285 -2.08 -31.15 -3.79
C PRO A 285 -1.08 -30.46 -4.74
N GLU A 286 -1.53 -29.50 -5.55
CA GLU A 286 -0.68 -28.74 -6.46
C GLU A 286 0.26 -27.81 -5.67
N TYR A 287 -0.23 -27.19 -4.61
CA TYR A 287 0.60 -26.36 -3.72
C TYR A 287 1.69 -27.20 -3.05
N VAL A 288 1.32 -28.35 -2.49
CA VAL A 288 2.27 -29.28 -1.85
C VAL A 288 3.32 -29.79 -2.85
N ARG A 289 2.89 -30.12 -4.07
CA ARG A 289 3.78 -30.53 -5.17
C ARG A 289 4.85 -29.47 -5.46
N TRP A 290 4.47 -28.20 -5.51
CA TRP A 290 5.41 -27.12 -5.78
C TRP A 290 6.29 -26.77 -4.57
N LEU A 291 5.80 -26.87 -3.34
CA LEU A 291 6.66 -26.75 -2.17
C LEU A 291 7.74 -27.85 -2.14
N LYS A 292 7.40 -29.10 -2.51
CA LYS A 292 8.38 -30.20 -2.67
C LYS A 292 9.39 -29.91 -3.79
N THR A 293 8.95 -29.30 -4.89
CA THR A 293 9.83 -28.85 -5.98
C THR A 293 10.83 -27.80 -5.49
N LEU A 294 10.39 -26.82 -4.71
CA LEU A 294 11.26 -25.80 -4.13
C LEU A 294 12.22 -26.38 -3.09
N ARG A 295 11.77 -27.35 -2.29
CA ARG A 295 12.66 -28.14 -1.43
C ARG A 295 13.76 -28.85 -2.26
N GLN A 296 13.39 -29.48 -3.38
CA GLN A 296 14.36 -30.11 -4.27
C GLN A 296 15.34 -29.08 -4.86
N ALA A 297 14.83 -27.90 -5.26
CA ALA A 297 15.68 -26.79 -5.70
C ALA A 297 16.72 -26.41 -4.62
N ASN A 298 16.32 -26.37 -3.35
CA ASN A 298 17.25 -26.11 -2.25
C ASN A 298 18.28 -27.22 -2.08
N GLN A 299 17.88 -28.50 -2.13
CA GLN A 299 18.78 -29.65 -2.05
C GLN A 299 19.83 -29.67 -3.20
N ASP A 300 19.41 -29.26 -4.40
CA ASP A 300 20.28 -29.14 -5.57
C ASP A 300 21.13 -27.84 -5.53
N GLY A 301 21.05 -27.06 -4.45
CA GLY A 301 21.80 -25.83 -4.28
C GLY A 301 21.36 -24.71 -5.23
N LEU A 302 20.11 -24.74 -5.69
CA LEU A 302 19.52 -23.73 -6.58
C LEU A 302 18.87 -22.56 -5.82
N LEU A 303 18.71 -22.68 -4.50
CA LEU A 303 18.37 -21.57 -3.62
C LEU A 303 19.64 -21.06 -2.92
N ALA A 304 19.83 -19.74 -2.92
CA ALA A 304 20.92 -19.15 -2.16
C ALA A 304 20.64 -19.25 -0.66
N LYS A 305 21.68 -19.47 0.16
CA LYS A 305 21.52 -19.61 1.62
C LYS A 305 20.96 -18.36 2.29
N ASP A 306 21.25 -17.19 1.73
CA ASP A 306 20.81 -15.90 2.21
C ASP A 306 19.34 -15.57 1.86
N ILE A 307 18.67 -16.35 1.00
CA ILE A 307 17.25 -16.17 0.67
C ILE A 307 16.33 -16.15 1.90
N PHE A 308 16.71 -16.88 2.97
CA PHE A 308 15.92 -16.95 4.21
C PHE A 308 16.14 -15.77 5.16
N ILE A 309 17.11 -14.90 4.88
CA ILE A 309 17.50 -13.79 5.77
C ILE A 309 17.56 -12.42 5.05
N ASP A 310 17.63 -12.44 3.73
CA ASP A 310 17.62 -11.20 2.94
C ASP A 310 16.36 -10.39 3.22
N LYS A 311 16.55 -9.08 3.34
CA LYS A 311 15.50 -8.11 3.39
C LYS A 311 15.38 -7.38 2.05
N ARG A 312 14.30 -6.66 1.84
CA ARG A 312 14.02 -5.94 0.60
C ARG A 312 15.23 -5.18 0.06
N ALA A 313 15.93 -4.42 0.90
CA ALA A 313 17.10 -3.64 0.47
C ALA A 313 18.24 -4.50 -0.10
N GLN A 314 18.54 -5.67 0.53
CA GLN A 314 19.54 -6.60 0.01
C GLN A 314 19.08 -7.26 -1.31
N MET A 315 17.78 -7.53 -1.43
CA MET A 315 17.23 -8.08 -2.68
C MET A 315 17.31 -7.04 -3.81
N GLU A 316 16.94 -5.80 -3.57
CA GLU A 316 17.00 -4.70 -4.53
C GLU A 316 18.45 -4.48 -5.03
N GLU A 317 19.44 -4.54 -4.13
CA GLU A 317 20.86 -4.49 -4.52
C GLU A 317 21.24 -5.64 -5.47
N LYS A 318 20.81 -6.87 -5.18
CA LYS A 318 21.07 -8.04 -6.03
C LYS A 318 20.32 -7.96 -7.36
N ILE A 319 19.13 -7.37 -7.39
CA ILE A 319 18.33 -7.17 -8.60
C ILE A 319 19.02 -6.16 -9.53
N VAL A 320 19.45 -5.00 -9.03
CA VAL A 320 20.13 -3.98 -9.86
C VAL A 320 21.49 -4.46 -10.38
N GLN A 321 22.12 -5.44 -9.69
CA GLN A 321 23.31 -6.14 -10.17
C GLN A 321 22.97 -7.23 -11.20
N GLY A 322 21.69 -7.51 -11.47
CA GLY A 322 21.22 -8.54 -12.39
C GLY A 322 21.57 -9.96 -11.96
N ARG A 323 21.74 -10.24 -10.67
CA ARG A 323 22.26 -11.50 -10.14
C ARG A 323 21.24 -12.62 -10.10
N TYR A 324 19.93 -12.34 -10.07
CA TYR A 324 18.89 -13.36 -10.12
C TYR A 324 18.71 -13.86 -11.56
N PHE A 325 18.57 -15.18 -11.74
CA PHE A 325 18.09 -15.73 -13.01
C PHE A 325 16.57 -15.70 -13.07
N ALA A 326 15.89 -16.21 -12.06
CA ALA A 326 14.43 -16.22 -11.99
C ALA A 326 13.93 -15.66 -10.65
N MET A 327 12.76 -15.05 -10.65
CA MET A 327 12.10 -14.59 -9.43
C MET A 327 10.58 -14.75 -9.52
N LEU A 328 9.95 -15.28 -8.46
CA LEU A 328 8.52 -15.15 -8.25
C LEU A 328 8.30 -13.92 -7.37
N TYR A 329 8.04 -12.76 -8.00
CA TYR A 329 8.16 -11.48 -7.34
C TYR A 329 7.18 -10.42 -7.87
N GLN A 330 6.95 -9.37 -7.10
CA GLN A 330 6.07 -8.26 -7.48
C GLN A 330 6.80 -7.31 -8.45
N ARG A 331 6.23 -7.09 -9.65
CA ARG A 331 6.86 -6.24 -10.69
C ARG A 331 7.11 -4.80 -10.25
N THR A 332 6.24 -4.25 -9.40
CA THR A 332 6.36 -2.86 -8.90
C THR A 332 7.48 -2.69 -7.88
N ASP A 333 7.90 -3.76 -7.20
CA ASP A 333 8.94 -3.71 -6.17
C ASP A 333 10.36 -3.60 -6.72
N PHE A 334 10.54 -3.84 -8.02
CA PHE A 334 11.85 -3.69 -8.67
C PHE A 334 11.81 -2.79 -9.93
N GLY A 335 10.79 -1.98 -10.08
CA GLY A 335 10.63 -1.11 -11.25
C GLY A 335 11.83 -0.17 -11.46
N ALA A 336 12.30 0.50 -10.42
CA ALA A 336 13.47 1.40 -10.49
C ALA A 336 14.75 0.64 -10.89
N GLN A 337 14.96 -0.56 -10.32
CA GLN A 337 16.09 -1.43 -10.62
C GLN A 337 16.04 -1.93 -12.07
N LEU A 338 14.84 -2.27 -12.55
CA LEU A 338 14.60 -2.70 -13.93
C LEU A 338 14.92 -1.59 -14.93
N GLY A 339 14.47 -0.35 -14.65
CA GLY A 339 14.81 0.83 -15.45
C GLY A 339 16.32 1.06 -15.53
N THR A 340 17.02 0.92 -14.39
CA THR A 340 18.50 1.04 -14.32
C THR A 340 19.19 -0.03 -15.16
N LEU A 341 18.72 -1.27 -15.10
CA LEU A 341 19.26 -2.37 -15.92
C LEU A 341 19.03 -2.12 -17.41
N TYR A 342 17.84 -1.67 -17.78
CA TYR A 342 17.47 -1.38 -19.17
C TYR A 342 18.35 -0.29 -19.80
N GLN A 343 18.62 0.78 -19.04
CA GLN A 343 19.52 1.84 -19.50
C GLN A 343 20.97 1.35 -19.69
N LYS A 344 21.41 0.41 -18.86
CA LYS A 344 22.76 -0.16 -18.95
C LYS A 344 22.89 -1.15 -20.09
N ASP A 345 21.93 -2.05 -20.26
CA ASP A 345 21.90 -3.09 -21.29
C ASP A 345 20.48 -3.64 -21.48
N PRO A 346 19.76 -3.28 -22.56
CA PRO A 346 18.37 -3.70 -22.79
C PRO A 346 18.17 -5.22 -22.92
N ASP A 347 19.22 -5.98 -23.16
CA ASP A 347 19.15 -7.44 -23.23
C ASP A 347 19.36 -8.12 -21.87
N LYS A 348 19.89 -7.40 -20.87
CA LYS A 348 20.15 -7.91 -19.53
C LYS A 348 19.11 -7.48 -18.50
N ILE A 349 17.85 -7.50 -18.90
CA ILE A 349 16.68 -7.12 -18.07
C ILE A 349 15.91 -8.34 -17.60
N TYR A 350 14.95 -8.11 -16.71
CA TYR A 350 13.96 -9.11 -16.33
C TYR A 350 12.74 -9.00 -17.21
N ILE A 351 12.27 -10.13 -17.74
CA ILE A 351 11.03 -10.26 -18.52
C ILE A 351 10.09 -11.25 -17.82
N ALA A 352 8.80 -11.03 -17.90
CA ALA A 352 7.79 -11.97 -17.40
C ALA A 352 7.64 -13.14 -18.38
N VAL A 353 7.58 -14.35 -17.83
CA VAL A 353 7.36 -15.59 -18.58
C VAL A 353 6.37 -16.47 -17.82
N ASP A 354 5.85 -17.49 -18.50
CA ASP A 354 5.04 -18.51 -17.84
C ASP A 354 5.90 -19.29 -16.85
N GLY A 355 5.48 -19.28 -15.60
CA GLY A 355 6.19 -19.89 -14.47
C GLY A 355 5.45 -21.11 -13.92
N PRO A 356 5.55 -21.38 -12.62
CA PRO A 356 4.88 -22.48 -11.96
C PRO A 356 3.41 -22.62 -12.35
N ALA A 357 2.98 -23.82 -12.77
CA ALA A 357 1.59 -24.10 -13.12
C ALA A 357 1.10 -25.42 -12.48
N ASN A 358 -0.23 -25.57 -12.40
CA ASN A 358 -0.82 -26.83 -11.98
C ASN A 358 -0.63 -27.92 -13.05
N THR A 359 -1.03 -29.16 -12.75
CA THR A 359 -0.85 -30.30 -13.64
C THR A 359 -1.60 -30.13 -14.97
N ASN A 360 -2.69 -29.37 -14.99
CA ASN A 360 -3.49 -29.10 -16.21
C ASN A 360 -2.88 -27.98 -17.06
N LEU A 361 -1.88 -27.25 -16.54
CA LEU A 361 -1.31 -26.05 -17.15
C LEU A 361 -2.36 -24.93 -17.35
N ASP A 362 -3.30 -24.82 -16.41
CA ASP A 362 -4.29 -23.75 -16.41
C ASP A 362 -3.62 -22.37 -16.35
N ALA A 363 -4.27 -21.37 -16.95
CA ALA A 363 -3.80 -19.99 -16.85
C ALA A 363 -3.82 -19.51 -15.38
N PRO A 364 -2.84 -18.74 -14.93
CA PRO A 364 -2.83 -18.22 -13.57
C PRO A 364 -4.00 -17.25 -13.32
N THR A 365 -4.48 -17.22 -12.07
CA THR A 365 -5.52 -16.29 -11.60
C THR A 365 -4.87 -15.21 -10.71
N LEU A 366 -4.29 -14.21 -11.37
CA LEU A 366 -3.50 -13.19 -10.68
C LEU A 366 -4.40 -12.14 -10.03
N ASN A 367 -4.00 -11.65 -8.86
CA ASN A 367 -4.75 -10.59 -8.18
C ASN A 367 -4.72 -9.29 -8.99
N GLY A 368 -5.89 -8.75 -9.28
CA GLY A 368 -6.09 -7.41 -9.82
C GLY A 368 -6.49 -6.39 -8.76
N PRO A 369 -6.81 -5.15 -9.16
CA PRO A 369 -7.32 -4.15 -8.25
C PRO A 369 -8.68 -4.59 -7.69
N GLY A 370 -8.89 -4.47 -6.38
CA GLY A 370 -10.13 -4.79 -5.69
C GLY A 370 -10.90 -3.55 -5.24
N ILE A 371 -12.15 -3.73 -4.77
CA ILE A 371 -12.97 -2.62 -4.27
C ILE A 371 -12.40 -2.01 -2.99
N SER A 372 -11.68 -2.79 -2.19
CA SER A 372 -10.97 -2.27 -1.01
C SER A 372 -9.82 -1.33 -1.36
N GLY A 373 -9.38 -1.33 -2.62
CA GLY A 373 -8.26 -0.53 -3.07
C GLY A 373 -6.92 -1.03 -2.52
N TRP A 374 -5.96 -0.10 -2.41
CA TRP A 374 -4.67 -0.37 -1.77
C TRP A 374 -4.61 0.23 -0.36
N THR A 375 -4.98 1.50 -0.19
CA THR A 375 -4.99 2.15 1.11
C THR A 375 -6.33 2.81 1.37
N VAL A 376 -6.58 3.16 2.63
CA VAL A 376 -7.74 3.93 3.06
C VAL A 376 -7.29 5.19 3.78
N THR A 377 -7.93 6.32 3.47
CA THR A 377 -7.69 7.61 4.10
C THR A 377 -8.85 7.98 5.02
N LEU A 378 -8.52 8.32 6.27
CA LEU A 378 -9.46 8.69 7.33
C LEU A 378 -9.19 10.13 7.78
N ILE A 379 -10.23 10.79 8.35
CA ILE A 379 -10.14 12.11 8.98
C ILE A 379 -10.18 11.94 10.50
N SER A 380 -9.20 12.50 11.21
CA SER A 380 -9.14 12.51 12.67
C SER A 380 -10.32 13.26 13.30
N LYS A 381 -10.77 12.81 14.48
CA LYS A 381 -11.74 13.59 15.28
C LYS A 381 -11.21 14.97 15.71
N ASP A 382 -9.88 15.07 15.83
CA ASP A 382 -9.17 16.29 16.28
C ASP A 382 -8.72 17.15 15.10
N VAL A 383 -9.22 16.88 13.87
CA VAL A 383 -8.87 17.66 12.68
C VAL A 383 -9.07 19.15 12.88
N LYS A 384 -8.09 19.96 12.46
CA LYS A 384 -8.04 21.41 12.68
C LYS A 384 -9.28 22.13 12.14
N ASP A 385 -9.78 21.71 10.98
CA ASP A 385 -10.96 22.28 10.31
C ASP A 385 -11.71 21.18 9.55
N LYS A 386 -12.85 20.76 10.06
CA LYS A 386 -13.69 19.69 9.51
C LYS A 386 -14.22 20.00 8.11
N ALA A 387 -14.66 21.24 7.93
CA ALA A 387 -15.22 21.70 6.66
C ALA A 387 -14.14 21.71 5.57
N ARG A 388 -12.97 22.26 5.86
CA ARG A 388 -11.84 22.29 4.92
C ARG A 388 -11.30 20.88 4.63
N ALA A 389 -11.29 19.99 5.61
CA ALA A 389 -10.84 18.63 5.43
C ALA A 389 -11.72 17.84 4.44
N ILE A 390 -13.05 17.86 4.62
CA ILE A 390 -13.94 17.13 3.70
C ILE A 390 -13.97 17.78 2.31
N LYS A 391 -13.94 19.11 2.19
CA LYS A 391 -13.83 19.84 0.93
C LYS A 391 -12.54 19.47 0.18
N PHE A 392 -11.43 19.29 0.89
CA PHE A 392 -10.18 18.86 0.30
C PHE A 392 -10.24 17.41 -0.19
N LEU A 393 -10.87 16.49 0.56
CA LEU A 393 -11.11 15.12 0.06
C LEU A 393 -12.04 15.12 -1.16
N SER A 394 -13.07 15.97 -1.21
CA SER A 394 -13.91 16.13 -2.40
C SER A 394 -13.12 16.60 -3.61
N TYR A 395 -12.19 17.54 -3.42
CA TYR A 395 -11.27 17.95 -4.48
C TYR A 395 -10.41 16.78 -4.96
N LEU A 396 -9.76 16.07 -4.04
CA LEU A 396 -8.89 14.95 -4.37
C LEU A 396 -9.64 13.81 -5.10
N ASN A 397 -10.92 13.58 -4.78
CA ASN A 397 -11.77 12.60 -5.46
C ASN A 397 -12.34 13.07 -6.80
N SER A 398 -12.38 14.39 -7.05
CA SER A 398 -12.93 14.94 -8.29
C SER A 398 -12.03 14.66 -9.48
N GLU A 399 -12.60 14.62 -10.69
CA GLU A 399 -11.82 14.52 -11.92
C GLU A 399 -10.79 15.66 -12.05
N GLU A 400 -11.17 16.89 -11.61
CA GLU A 400 -10.28 18.05 -11.58
C GLU A 400 -9.06 17.80 -10.68
N GLY A 401 -9.26 17.32 -9.45
CA GLY A 401 -8.18 17.01 -8.51
C GLY A 401 -7.32 15.82 -8.97
N GLN A 402 -7.96 14.79 -9.53
CA GLN A 402 -7.25 13.64 -10.10
C GLN A 402 -6.35 14.07 -11.27
N ARG A 403 -6.84 14.93 -12.16
CA ARG A 403 -6.02 15.47 -13.25
C ARG A 403 -4.86 16.32 -12.73
N ASP A 404 -5.14 17.21 -11.80
CA ASP A 404 -4.14 18.12 -11.24
C ASP A 404 -3.01 17.35 -10.51
N LEU A 405 -3.33 16.28 -9.80
CA LEU A 405 -2.33 15.44 -9.14
C LEU A 405 -1.62 14.48 -10.12
N PHE A 406 -2.34 13.99 -11.13
CA PHE A 406 -1.76 13.05 -12.08
C PHE A 406 -0.92 13.73 -13.14
N LEU A 407 -1.45 14.76 -13.81
CA LEU A 407 -0.74 15.47 -14.88
C LEU A 407 0.08 16.66 -14.37
N GLY A 408 -0.28 17.25 -13.22
CA GLY A 408 0.34 18.47 -12.71
C GLY A 408 -0.24 19.76 -13.30
N GLU A 409 0.55 20.83 -13.36
CA GLU A 409 0.16 22.12 -13.91
C GLU A 409 0.35 22.13 -15.44
N LYS A 410 -0.69 22.59 -16.16
CA LYS A 410 -0.65 22.68 -17.62
C LYS A 410 0.41 23.68 -18.09
N GLY A 411 1.18 23.31 -19.10
CA GLY A 411 2.32 24.06 -19.61
C GLY A 411 3.60 23.88 -18.78
N VAL A 412 3.56 23.12 -17.68
CA VAL A 412 4.72 22.77 -16.85
C VAL A 412 5.06 21.29 -16.99
N SER A 413 4.11 20.41 -16.72
CA SER A 413 4.30 18.96 -16.78
C SER A 413 3.51 18.29 -17.90
N TYR A 414 2.42 18.90 -18.37
CA TYR A 414 1.60 18.39 -19.46
C TYR A 414 1.05 19.50 -20.34
N ASP A 415 0.56 19.14 -21.52
CA ASP A 415 -0.26 20.02 -22.37
C ASP A 415 -1.30 19.19 -23.14
N THR A 416 -2.24 19.88 -23.81
CA THR A 416 -3.16 19.26 -24.76
C THR A 416 -2.46 19.11 -26.10
N ILE A 417 -2.02 17.89 -26.42
CA ILE A 417 -1.31 17.54 -27.65
C ILE A 417 -2.25 16.67 -28.49
N ASP A 418 -2.52 17.10 -29.72
CA ASP A 418 -3.49 16.43 -30.63
C ASP A 418 -4.90 16.23 -30.01
N GLY A 419 -5.31 17.19 -29.15
CA GLY A 419 -6.61 17.18 -28.51
C GLY A 419 -6.71 16.29 -27.26
N VAL A 420 -5.60 15.71 -26.79
CA VAL A 420 -5.52 14.88 -25.60
C VAL A 420 -4.57 15.50 -24.58
N ASP A 421 -4.98 15.59 -23.32
CA ASP A 421 -4.10 16.00 -22.23
C ASP A 421 -3.10 14.86 -21.96
N GLN A 422 -1.81 15.15 -22.11
CA GLN A 422 -0.73 14.19 -21.92
C GLN A 422 0.55 14.87 -21.47
N PHE A 423 1.43 14.12 -20.81
CA PHE A 423 2.73 14.63 -20.37
C PHE A 423 3.53 15.19 -21.54
N LEU A 424 4.27 16.27 -21.27
CA LEU A 424 5.28 16.75 -22.22
C LEU A 424 6.32 15.65 -22.47
N PRO A 425 6.90 15.56 -23.68
CA PRO A 425 7.85 14.49 -24.01
C PRO A 425 9.01 14.36 -23.03
N GLU A 426 9.62 15.49 -22.63
CA GLU A 426 10.73 15.51 -21.66
C GLU A 426 10.31 15.09 -20.23
N VAL A 427 9.06 15.35 -19.85
CA VAL A 427 8.48 14.93 -18.57
C VAL A 427 8.26 13.42 -18.55
N PHE A 428 7.70 12.89 -19.64
CA PHE A 428 7.49 11.46 -19.84
C PHE A 428 8.81 10.69 -19.87
N ASP A 429 9.82 11.24 -20.59
CA ASP A 429 11.15 10.63 -20.64
C ASP A 429 11.79 10.57 -19.26
N LEU A 430 11.78 11.68 -18.50
CA LEU A 430 12.33 11.70 -17.14
C LEU A 430 11.58 10.73 -16.20
N MET A 431 10.25 10.63 -16.32
CA MET A 431 9.44 9.70 -15.52
C MET A 431 9.89 8.25 -15.70
N ASN A 432 10.30 7.87 -16.91
CA ASN A 432 10.73 6.50 -17.23
C ASN A 432 12.23 6.25 -16.99
N THR A 433 13.05 7.30 -16.93
CA THR A 433 14.51 7.17 -16.83
C THR A 433 15.05 7.47 -15.44
N ASP A 434 14.44 8.40 -14.71
CA ASP A 434 14.81 8.75 -13.32
C ASP A 434 13.58 9.19 -12.52
N ARG A 435 12.91 8.21 -11.94
CA ARG A 435 11.70 8.44 -11.15
C ARG A 435 11.92 9.37 -9.97
N ALA A 436 13.05 9.29 -9.28
CA ALA A 436 13.36 10.15 -8.14
C ALA A 436 13.56 11.62 -8.54
N ALA A 437 14.22 11.85 -9.67
CA ALA A 437 14.35 13.19 -10.24
C ALA A 437 13.00 13.73 -10.71
N PHE A 438 12.16 12.89 -11.35
CA PHE A 438 10.81 13.26 -11.76
C PHE A 438 9.93 13.66 -10.58
N ASP A 439 9.87 12.87 -9.50
CA ASP A 439 9.07 13.18 -8.31
C ASP A 439 9.48 14.54 -7.71
N LYS A 440 10.77 14.81 -7.66
CA LYS A 440 11.30 16.08 -7.14
C LYS A 440 11.04 17.27 -8.07
N GLN A 441 11.12 17.06 -9.40
CA GLN A 441 11.04 18.13 -10.38
C GLN A 441 9.61 18.48 -10.77
N TYR A 442 8.70 17.49 -10.79
CA TYR A 442 7.32 17.66 -11.25
C TYR A 442 6.28 17.31 -10.17
N GLY A 443 6.49 16.27 -9.37
CA GLY A 443 5.57 15.85 -8.31
C GLY A 443 4.21 15.35 -8.80
N SER A 444 4.10 14.99 -10.08
CA SER A 444 2.90 14.47 -10.73
C SER A 444 2.92 12.93 -10.85
N SER A 445 2.05 12.31 -11.64
CA SER A 445 2.02 10.87 -11.90
C SER A 445 2.20 9.99 -10.65
N PHE A 446 1.24 10.08 -9.73
CA PHE A 446 1.20 9.26 -8.50
C PHE A 446 2.29 9.54 -7.45
N THR A 447 3.04 10.62 -7.57
CA THR A 447 3.93 11.07 -6.48
C THR A 447 3.14 11.21 -5.17
N PHE A 448 1.89 11.72 -5.25
CA PHE A 448 0.96 11.85 -4.12
C PHE A 448 -0.26 10.93 -4.32
N TRP A 449 -0.05 9.64 -4.14
CA TRP A 449 -0.96 8.54 -4.49
C TRP A 449 -2.14 8.32 -3.52
N MET A 450 -2.19 9.00 -2.36
CA MET A 450 -3.07 8.65 -1.24
C MET A 450 -4.57 8.60 -1.58
N MET A 451 -5.02 9.44 -2.51
CA MET A 451 -6.42 9.50 -2.97
C MET A 451 -6.55 9.19 -4.46
N GLN A 452 -5.54 8.54 -5.06
CA GLN A 452 -5.53 8.23 -6.48
C GLN A 452 -6.71 7.35 -6.90
N ASN A 453 -7.37 7.73 -7.99
CA ASN A 453 -8.38 6.93 -8.67
C ASN A 453 -7.84 6.48 -10.04
N THR A 454 -7.33 5.25 -10.11
CA THR A 454 -6.74 4.70 -11.33
C THR A 454 -7.73 4.63 -12.49
N ASN A 455 -9.03 4.42 -12.22
CA ASN A 455 -10.06 4.36 -13.27
C ASN A 455 -10.29 5.73 -13.93
N ILE A 456 -10.12 6.83 -13.19
CA ILE A 456 -10.16 8.18 -13.77
C ILE A 456 -8.84 8.49 -14.49
N THR A 457 -7.70 8.24 -13.84
CA THR A 457 -6.40 8.69 -14.36
C THR A 457 -5.91 7.89 -15.55
N GLN A 458 -6.43 6.67 -15.81
CA GLN A 458 -6.06 5.88 -16.98
C GLN A 458 -6.38 6.59 -18.32
N GLN A 459 -7.33 7.54 -18.35
CA GLN A 459 -7.61 8.34 -19.55
C GLN A 459 -6.43 9.23 -19.97
N TRP A 460 -5.53 9.55 -19.05
CA TRP A 460 -4.32 10.36 -19.26
C TRP A 460 -3.03 9.54 -19.12
N ALA A 461 -3.15 8.31 -18.63
CA ALA A 461 -1.98 7.48 -18.39
C ALA A 461 -1.30 7.15 -19.73
N PRO A 462 0.00 7.44 -19.87
CA PRO A 462 0.72 7.01 -21.04
C PRO A 462 0.76 5.49 -21.09
N LYS A 463 0.80 4.95 -22.30
CA LYS A 463 1.02 3.50 -22.47
C LYS A 463 2.37 3.13 -21.89
N ALA A 464 2.41 2.02 -21.18
CA ALA A 464 3.67 1.49 -20.70
C ALA A 464 4.67 1.29 -21.85
N VAL A 465 5.92 1.62 -21.58
CA VAL A 465 7.04 1.42 -22.51
C VAL A 465 7.99 0.36 -21.94
N GLU A 466 8.87 -0.19 -22.79
CA GLU A 466 9.89 -1.12 -22.29
C GLU A 466 10.81 -0.43 -21.28
N PRO A 467 11.24 -1.12 -20.24
CA PRO A 467 11.08 -2.56 -19.97
C PRO A 467 9.78 -2.94 -19.25
N TYR A 468 8.93 -2.00 -18.88
CA TYR A 468 7.73 -2.24 -18.07
C TYR A 468 6.59 -2.85 -18.87
N LYS A 469 6.47 -2.44 -20.15
CA LYS A 469 5.39 -2.90 -21.04
C LYS A 469 5.29 -4.41 -21.12
N GLN A 470 6.40 -5.10 -21.29
CA GLN A 470 6.41 -6.57 -21.37
C GLN A 470 5.87 -7.23 -20.09
N LEU A 471 6.22 -6.68 -18.90
CA LEU A 471 5.73 -7.19 -17.62
C LEU A 471 4.21 -6.99 -17.47
N GLU A 472 3.69 -5.84 -17.89
CA GLU A 472 2.27 -5.52 -17.82
C GLU A 472 1.46 -6.34 -18.82
N ASP A 473 1.86 -6.34 -20.08
CA ASP A 473 1.19 -7.10 -21.15
C ASP A 473 1.07 -8.59 -20.81
N TRP A 474 2.09 -9.16 -20.16
CA TRP A 474 2.05 -10.57 -19.77
C TRP A 474 0.92 -10.86 -18.76
N THR A 475 0.53 -9.89 -17.91
CA THR A 475 -0.52 -10.08 -16.90
C THR A 475 -1.94 -9.87 -17.44
N ILE A 476 -2.10 -9.21 -18.59
CA ILE A 476 -3.41 -8.93 -19.21
C ILE A 476 -4.12 -10.27 -19.53
N GLY A 477 -5.40 -10.33 -19.22
CA GLY A 477 -6.22 -11.53 -19.41
C GLY A 477 -5.99 -12.66 -18.38
N LYS A 478 -5.04 -12.46 -17.44
CA LYS A 478 -4.79 -13.35 -16.30
C LYS A 478 -5.19 -12.71 -14.97
N THR A 479 -5.58 -11.44 -15.00
CA THR A 479 -5.90 -10.62 -13.83
C THR A 479 -7.38 -10.76 -13.49
N VAL A 480 -7.67 -11.06 -12.22
CA VAL A 480 -9.05 -11.28 -11.73
C VAL A 480 -9.32 -10.44 -10.48
N SER A 481 -10.60 -10.07 -10.29
CA SER A 481 -11.04 -9.53 -9.00
C SER A 481 -11.11 -10.64 -7.95
N ASN A 482 -10.75 -10.29 -6.72
CA ASN A 482 -10.88 -11.16 -5.56
C ASN A 482 -11.51 -10.36 -4.39
N SER A 483 -12.30 -9.34 -4.71
CA SER A 483 -12.87 -8.39 -3.74
C SER A 483 -13.72 -9.07 -2.67
N GLU A 484 -14.41 -10.16 -3.00
CA GLU A 484 -15.22 -10.93 -2.05
C GLU A 484 -14.41 -11.55 -0.92
N PHE A 485 -13.09 -11.71 -1.11
CA PHE A 485 -12.14 -12.23 -0.10
C PHE A 485 -11.42 -11.13 0.68
N ASP A 486 -11.71 -9.86 0.43
CA ASP A 486 -11.14 -8.76 1.19
C ASP A 486 -11.86 -8.57 2.54
N LEU A 487 -11.16 -8.03 3.55
CA LEU A 487 -11.74 -7.70 4.85
C LEU A 487 -12.40 -8.89 5.60
N ILE A 488 -12.10 -10.13 5.23
CA ILE A 488 -12.67 -11.31 5.89
C ILE A 488 -11.91 -11.72 7.16
N ASP A 489 -10.69 -11.25 7.38
CA ASP A 489 -9.90 -11.60 8.56
C ASP A 489 -10.53 -11.02 9.84
N PRO A 490 -10.55 -11.80 10.94
CA PRO A 490 -11.00 -11.31 12.23
C PRO A 490 -10.02 -10.27 12.79
N LEU A 491 -10.52 -9.40 13.70
CA LEU A 491 -9.67 -8.45 14.42
C LEU A 491 -8.60 -9.18 15.23
N ALA A 492 -7.38 -8.64 15.25
CA ALA A 492 -6.24 -9.26 15.93
C ALA A 492 -6.45 -9.49 17.45
N ASN A 493 -7.31 -8.69 18.09
CA ASN A 493 -7.65 -8.80 19.51
C ASN A 493 -8.88 -9.68 19.81
N SER A 494 -9.58 -10.16 18.77
CA SER A 494 -10.66 -11.16 18.95
C SER A 494 -10.10 -12.57 19.18
N ASP A 495 -10.93 -13.49 19.67
CA ASP A 495 -10.52 -14.88 19.88
C ASP A 495 -10.03 -15.52 18.57
N GLU A 496 -10.76 -15.34 17.48
CA GLU A 496 -10.40 -15.83 16.14
C GLU A 496 -9.15 -15.12 15.60
N GLY A 497 -8.99 -13.81 15.85
CA GLY A 497 -7.81 -13.05 15.44
C GLY A 497 -6.54 -13.49 16.17
N ILE A 498 -6.64 -13.80 17.47
CA ILE A 498 -5.53 -14.38 18.25
C ILE A 498 -5.13 -15.75 17.69
N ILE A 499 -6.11 -16.56 17.31
CA ILE A 499 -5.85 -17.86 16.65
C ILE A 499 -5.16 -17.64 15.31
N LEU A 500 -5.70 -16.77 14.47
CA LEU A 500 -5.12 -16.44 13.15
C LEU A 500 -3.67 -15.93 13.29
N GLY A 501 -3.40 -15.06 14.26
CA GLY A 501 -2.04 -14.59 14.54
C GLY A 501 -1.07 -15.73 14.87
N LYS A 502 -1.49 -16.69 15.71
CA LYS A 502 -0.68 -17.88 16.03
C LYS A 502 -0.46 -18.78 14.82
N ILE A 503 -1.45 -18.90 13.92
CA ILE A 503 -1.34 -19.67 12.67
C ILE A 503 -0.35 -18.98 11.72
N LYS A 504 -0.42 -17.66 11.56
CA LYS A 504 0.54 -16.87 10.77
C LYS A 504 1.97 -17.03 11.32
N ASP A 505 2.16 -16.93 12.63
CA ASP A 505 3.47 -17.17 13.28
C ASP A 505 3.99 -18.59 13.08
N LEU A 506 3.10 -19.59 13.13
CA LEU A 506 3.45 -20.99 12.87
C LEU A 506 3.89 -21.16 11.41
N ARG A 507 3.20 -20.55 10.47
CA ARG A 507 3.52 -20.54 9.03
C ARG A 507 4.90 -19.94 8.77
N GLY A 508 5.18 -18.74 9.28
CA GLY A 508 6.48 -18.08 9.11
C GLY A 508 7.65 -18.93 9.60
N LYS A 509 7.46 -19.69 10.67
CA LYS A 509 8.46 -20.63 11.22
C LYS A 509 8.57 -21.93 10.42
N THR A 510 7.51 -22.32 9.69
CA THR A 510 7.43 -23.63 9.04
C THR A 510 7.89 -23.59 7.58
N LEU A 511 7.54 -22.55 6.83
CA LEU A 511 7.93 -22.44 5.42
C LEU A 511 9.43 -22.61 5.16
N PRO A 512 10.34 -21.93 5.90
CA PRO A 512 11.77 -22.18 5.73
C PRO A 512 12.17 -23.63 6.02
N LYS A 513 11.56 -24.29 7.03
CA LYS A 513 11.88 -25.67 7.39
C LYS A 513 11.44 -26.64 6.30
N LEU A 514 10.29 -26.41 5.66
CA LEU A 514 9.82 -27.22 4.54
C LEU A 514 10.81 -27.18 3.38
N LEU A 515 11.29 -25.98 3.01
CA LEU A 515 12.27 -25.82 1.94
C LEU A 515 13.65 -26.38 2.29
N MET A 516 14.02 -26.38 3.57
CA MET A 516 15.30 -26.92 4.05
C MET A 516 15.27 -28.41 4.41
N ALA A 517 14.11 -29.07 4.35
CA ALA A 517 13.98 -30.48 4.72
C ALA A 517 14.94 -31.35 3.90
N SER A 518 15.70 -32.22 4.56
CA SER A 518 16.78 -33.05 3.97
C SER A 518 16.25 -34.19 3.10
N SER A 519 14.99 -34.56 3.26
CA SER A 519 14.31 -35.60 2.52
C SER A 519 12.83 -35.31 2.33
N GLU A 520 12.21 -36.02 1.39
CA GLU A 520 10.76 -35.94 1.19
C GLU A 520 9.98 -36.44 2.42
N ALA A 521 10.47 -37.48 3.08
CA ALA A 521 9.87 -38.01 4.32
C ALA A 521 9.92 -36.98 5.48
N GLU A 522 11.01 -36.23 5.58
CA GLU A 522 11.10 -35.13 6.56
C GLU A 522 10.16 -33.97 6.20
N PHE A 523 10.10 -33.62 4.92
CA PHE A 523 9.12 -32.62 4.44
C PHE A 523 7.69 -33.04 4.80
N ASP A 524 7.29 -34.26 4.46
CA ASP A 524 5.94 -34.78 4.74
C ASP A 524 5.62 -34.75 6.24
N LYS A 525 6.59 -35.10 7.08
CA LYS A 525 6.44 -35.02 8.53
C LYS A 525 6.21 -33.59 8.99
N ILE A 526 7.08 -32.66 8.57
CA ILE A 526 6.97 -31.23 8.94
C ILE A 526 5.62 -30.66 8.47
N PHE A 527 5.22 -30.97 7.23
CA PHE A 527 3.97 -30.51 6.65
C PHE A 527 2.75 -31.06 7.38
N ASN A 528 2.71 -32.37 7.64
CA ASN A 528 1.59 -32.98 8.37
C ASN A 528 1.49 -32.46 9.81
N ASP A 529 2.63 -32.28 10.50
CA ASP A 529 2.67 -31.67 11.83
C ASP A 529 2.17 -30.21 11.79
N TYR A 530 2.45 -29.48 10.73
CA TYR A 530 2.00 -28.10 10.50
C TYR A 530 0.48 -28.05 10.34
N ILE A 531 -0.10 -28.84 9.45
CA ILE A 531 -1.56 -28.87 9.21
C ILE A 531 -2.29 -29.28 10.49
N LYS A 532 -1.85 -30.35 11.14
CA LYS A 532 -2.41 -30.77 12.42
C LYS A 532 -2.37 -29.67 13.49
N LYS A 533 -1.27 -28.90 13.53
CA LYS A 533 -1.11 -27.81 14.49
C LYS A 533 -2.04 -26.64 14.22
N GLN A 534 -2.32 -26.33 12.95
CA GLN A 534 -3.35 -25.34 12.60
C GLN A 534 -4.74 -25.74 13.10
N GLU A 535 -5.11 -27.02 12.92
CA GLU A 535 -6.37 -27.58 13.42
C GLU A 535 -6.46 -27.49 14.96
N GLU A 536 -5.39 -27.90 15.66
CA GLU A 536 -5.30 -27.81 17.12
C GLU A 536 -5.37 -26.38 17.64
N LEU A 537 -4.91 -25.38 16.88
CA LEU A 537 -5.02 -23.97 17.22
C LEU A 537 -6.44 -23.43 17.02
N GLY A 538 -7.28 -24.10 16.23
CA GLY A 538 -8.66 -23.70 15.95
C GLY A 538 -8.85 -23.04 14.59
N LEU A 539 -8.15 -23.48 13.54
CA LEU A 539 -8.30 -22.98 12.17
C LEU A 539 -9.76 -23.02 11.70
N ASP A 540 -10.55 -24.04 12.11
CA ASP A 540 -11.96 -24.18 11.82
C ASP A 540 -12.80 -22.98 12.29
N LYS A 541 -12.48 -22.41 13.46
CA LYS A 541 -13.17 -21.22 13.98
C LYS A 541 -12.86 -19.98 13.13
N VAL A 542 -11.58 -19.82 12.76
CA VAL A 542 -11.14 -18.71 11.89
C VAL A 542 -11.84 -18.83 10.53
N MET A 543 -11.84 -20.01 9.92
CA MET A 543 -12.49 -20.23 8.62
C MET A 543 -14.01 -20.02 8.68
N ALA A 544 -14.67 -20.38 9.78
CA ALA A 544 -16.11 -20.14 9.97
C ALA A 544 -16.40 -18.63 10.07
N PHE A 545 -15.58 -17.86 10.78
CA PHE A 545 -15.68 -16.40 10.81
C PHE A 545 -15.48 -15.80 9.41
N GLN A 546 -14.40 -16.18 8.74
CA GLN A 546 -14.07 -15.72 7.39
C GLN A 546 -15.17 -16.08 6.39
N GLN A 547 -15.78 -17.28 6.49
CA GLN A 547 -16.90 -17.69 5.66
C GLN A 547 -18.11 -16.75 5.80
N THR A 548 -18.45 -16.36 7.03
CA THR A 548 -19.53 -15.41 7.26
C THR A 548 -19.26 -14.06 6.60
N LYS A 549 -18.03 -13.55 6.74
CA LYS A 549 -17.62 -12.27 6.13
C LYS A 549 -17.57 -12.36 4.60
N TYR A 550 -17.11 -13.47 4.05
CA TYR A 550 -17.12 -13.75 2.62
C TYR A 550 -18.55 -13.71 2.03
N GLU A 551 -19.53 -14.32 2.70
CA GLU A 551 -20.93 -14.30 2.29
C GLU A 551 -21.54 -12.88 2.38
N GLU A 552 -21.20 -12.12 3.43
CA GLU A 552 -21.58 -10.72 3.56
C GLU A 552 -21.00 -9.88 2.40
N ASN A 553 -19.73 -10.10 2.05
CA ASN A 553 -19.05 -9.41 0.97
C ASN A 553 -19.70 -9.71 -0.40
N LYS A 554 -19.97 -10.98 -0.69
CA LYS A 554 -20.70 -11.36 -1.92
C LYS A 554 -22.03 -10.62 -2.03
N LYS A 555 -22.80 -10.57 -0.95
CA LYS A 555 -24.06 -9.83 -0.92
C LYS A 555 -23.85 -8.32 -1.17
N LYS A 556 -22.82 -7.69 -0.56
CA LYS A 556 -22.49 -6.26 -0.81
C LYS A 556 -22.10 -6.02 -2.27
N LEU A 557 -21.42 -6.98 -2.90
CA LEU A 557 -20.96 -6.90 -4.30
C LEU A 557 -22.05 -7.30 -5.33
N GLY A 558 -23.22 -7.78 -4.86
CA GLY A 558 -24.30 -8.23 -5.73
C GLY A 558 -24.04 -9.57 -6.43
N MET A 559 -23.17 -10.41 -5.83
CA MET A 559 -22.76 -11.73 -6.36
C MET A 559 -23.63 -12.87 -5.82
#